data_c263dbccf6dad3b2ad63e56c9eaaf1b2
#
_entry.id   c263dbccf6dad3b2ad63e56c9eaaf1b2
#
_cell.length_a   1.000
_cell.length_b   1.000
_cell.length_c   1.000
_cell.angle_alpha   90.00
_cell.angle_beta   90.00
_cell.angle_gamma   90.00
#
_symmetry.space_group_name_H-M   'P 1'
#
loop_
_entity.id
_entity.type
_entity.pdbx_description
1 polymer ?
#
loop_
_entity_poly.entity_id
_entity_poly.type
_entity_poly.pdbx_seq_one_letter_code
_entity_poly.pdbx_strand_id
1 'polypeptide(L)'
;MRLPALTPVRCLEWFVVGNLAFLGVDIFVAHSENTFRSSAEWLPIVFSGIAPLLLLPGALHVGPRRAVRTVDLAVGAGSVAVGVLGMALHLLSAFLLERTLRSLVYSAPFIAPLSYVGVGLLLLLVRLEPARSPDYGRWVLLLALGGFVGNLGLSLLDHAQNDFYSSVEWVPVVAAAFGCSFFFVALLQPERHLLRICLGVCVVQGVVGVVGFFLHVRQDALRPTRSLVERFVHGAPAFAPLLFADLAALAAIGLWAMGEELVAKG
;
A
#
# COMPACT_ATOMS: atom_id res chain seq x y z
N MET A 1 16.97 28.82 7.85
CA MET A 1 15.72 28.10 8.15
C MET A 1 16.11 26.68 8.52
N ARG A 2 15.97 26.26 9.79
CA ARG A 2 16.29 24.88 10.18
C ARG A 2 15.15 24.00 9.71
N LEU A 3 15.45 23.00 8.90
CA LEU A 3 14.46 21.98 8.53
C LEU A 3 13.95 21.36 9.84
N PRO A 4 12.64 21.26 10.03
CA PRO A 4 12.09 20.64 11.22
C PRO A 4 12.53 19.18 11.29
N ALA A 5 12.81 18.69 12.51
CA ALA A 5 13.28 17.33 12.73
C ALA A 5 12.35 16.29 12.11
N LEU A 6 12.94 15.30 11.47
CA LEU A 6 12.21 14.17 10.91
C LEU A 6 11.69 13.32 12.09
N THR A 7 10.40 13.05 12.11
CA THR A 7 9.76 12.19 13.13
C THR A 7 8.90 11.13 12.46
N PRO A 8 8.64 9.97 13.12
CA PRO A 8 7.75 8.95 12.55
C PRO A 8 6.41 9.52 12.08
N VAL A 9 5.78 10.39 12.87
CA VAL A 9 4.50 11.04 12.54
C VAL A 9 4.58 11.83 11.24
N ARG A 10 5.62 12.63 11.06
CA ARG A 10 5.80 13.42 9.82
C ARG A 10 6.04 12.54 8.62
N CYS A 11 6.81 11.46 8.78
CA CYS A 11 7.01 10.49 7.72
C CYS A 11 5.67 9.86 7.31
N LEU A 12 4.80 9.50 8.28
CA LEU A 12 3.49 8.93 8.01
C LEU A 12 2.54 9.93 7.35
N GLU A 13 2.55 11.21 7.73
CA GLU A 13 1.76 12.25 7.08
C GLU A 13 2.10 12.36 5.58
N TRP A 14 3.39 12.45 5.26
CA TRP A 14 3.84 12.48 3.86
C TRP A 14 3.64 11.16 3.14
N PHE A 15 3.77 10.04 3.82
CA PHE A 15 3.48 8.71 3.30
C PHE A 15 2.02 8.61 2.83
N VAL A 16 1.06 9.06 3.64
CA VAL A 16 -0.36 9.07 3.29
C VAL A 16 -0.63 9.98 2.08
N VAL A 17 -0.08 11.21 2.07
CA VAL A 17 -0.25 12.13 0.93
C VAL A 17 0.31 11.53 -0.35
N GLY A 18 1.52 10.98 -0.30
CA GLY A 18 2.18 10.35 -1.45
C GLY A 18 1.41 9.13 -1.97
N ASN A 19 0.96 8.27 -1.05
CA ASN A 19 0.21 7.06 -1.40
C ASN A 19 -1.15 7.39 -2.05
N LEU A 20 -1.92 8.32 -1.49
CA LEU A 20 -3.20 8.71 -2.11
C LEU A 20 -3.00 9.32 -3.49
N ALA A 21 -1.95 10.13 -3.70
CA ALA A 21 -1.64 10.66 -5.01
C ALA A 21 -1.22 9.56 -6.00
N PHE A 22 -0.39 8.62 -5.55
CA PHE A 22 0.07 7.50 -6.37
C PHE A 22 -1.06 6.54 -6.73
N LEU A 23 -1.95 6.21 -5.79
CA LEU A 23 -3.13 5.39 -6.04
C LEU A 23 -4.02 5.97 -7.15
N GLY A 24 -4.12 7.30 -7.26
CA GLY A 24 -4.86 7.93 -8.36
C GLY A 24 -4.27 7.58 -9.73
N VAL A 25 -2.95 7.55 -9.85
CA VAL A 25 -2.25 7.19 -11.09
C VAL A 25 -2.39 5.69 -11.38
N ASP A 26 -2.11 4.85 -10.39
CA ASP A 26 -2.14 3.40 -10.51
C ASP A 26 -3.54 2.90 -10.93
N ILE A 27 -4.58 3.37 -10.24
CA ILE A 27 -5.96 3.00 -10.52
C ILE A 27 -6.44 3.55 -11.86
N PHE A 28 -6.01 4.76 -12.25
CA PHE A 28 -6.33 5.29 -13.58
C PHE A 28 -5.77 4.38 -14.67
N VAL A 29 -4.52 3.93 -14.54
CA VAL A 29 -3.91 2.99 -15.50
C VAL A 29 -4.64 1.65 -15.48
N ALA A 30 -4.91 1.09 -14.30
CA ALA A 30 -5.60 -0.20 -14.17
C ALA A 30 -7.01 -0.20 -14.78
N HIS A 31 -7.82 0.84 -14.54
CA HIS A 31 -9.16 0.93 -15.10
C HIS A 31 -9.17 1.36 -16.59
N SER A 32 -8.09 1.99 -17.09
CA SER A 32 -7.94 2.30 -18.52
C SER A 32 -7.92 1.03 -19.37
N GLU A 33 -7.43 -0.10 -18.87
CA GLU A 33 -7.47 -1.40 -19.54
C GLU A 33 -8.91 -1.79 -19.92
N ASN A 34 -9.87 -1.53 -19.04
CA ASN A 34 -11.29 -1.83 -19.23
C ASN A 34 -12.08 -0.68 -19.87
N THR A 35 -11.41 0.41 -20.26
CA THR A 35 -12.06 1.60 -20.87
C THR A 35 -13.14 2.24 -19.99
N PHE A 36 -13.00 2.18 -18.67
CA PHE A 36 -13.95 2.76 -17.71
C PHE A 36 -15.42 2.36 -17.96
N ARG A 37 -15.72 1.08 -17.93
CA ARG A 37 -17.06 0.55 -18.21
C ARG A 37 -18.12 1.03 -17.23
N SER A 38 -17.74 1.35 -16.00
CA SER A 38 -18.63 1.81 -14.94
C SER A 38 -18.24 3.20 -14.45
N SER A 39 -19.24 4.06 -14.21
CA SER A 39 -19.00 5.36 -13.57
C SER A 39 -18.43 5.24 -12.15
N ALA A 40 -18.63 4.11 -11.47
CA ALA A 40 -18.06 3.84 -10.16
C ALA A 40 -16.51 3.77 -10.18
N GLU A 41 -15.90 3.43 -11.32
CA GLU A 41 -14.45 3.37 -11.49
C GLU A 41 -13.76 4.75 -11.39
N TRP A 42 -14.52 5.83 -11.62
CA TRP A 42 -14.04 7.19 -11.45
C TRP A 42 -13.98 7.64 -9.98
N LEU A 43 -14.75 7.00 -9.08
CA LEU A 43 -14.81 7.39 -7.67
C LEU A 43 -13.43 7.39 -6.99
N PRO A 44 -12.63 6.32 -7.03
CA PRO A 44 -11.30 6.30 -6.42
C PRO A 44 -10.35 7.31 -7.09
N ILE A 45 -10.45 7.53 -8.40
CA ILE A 45 -9.60 8.47 -9.14
C ILE A 45 -9.87 9.90 -8.70
N VAL A 46 -11.14 10.31 -8.66
CA VAL A 46 -11.55 11.65 -8.20
C VAL A 46 -11.16 11.84 -6.73
N PHE A 47 -11.40 10.84 -5.89
CA PHE A 47 -10.99 10.88 -4.48
C PHE A 47 -9.49 11.09 -4.35
N SER A 48 -8.67 10.33 -5.07
CA SER A 48 -7.20 10.43 -5.05
C SER A 48 -6.66 11.72 -5.68
N GLY A 49 -7.42 12.35 -6.56
CA GLY A 49 -7.08 13.68 -7.09
C GLY A 49 -7.29 14.81 -6.08
N ILE A 50 -8.28 14.66 -5.19
CA ILE A 50 -8.68 15.70 -4.23
C ILE A 50 -8.03 15.49 -2.86
N ALA A 51 -8.04 14.26 -2.34
CA ALA A 51 -7.64 13.95 -0.97
C ALA A 51 -6.20 14.38 -0.64
N PRO A 52 -5.16 14.13 -1.47
CA PRO A 52 -3.80 14.60 -1.18
C PRO A 52 -3.72 16.12 -1.02
N LEU A 53 -4.46 16.87 -1.86
CA LEU A 53 -4.47 18.34 -1.80
C LEU A 53 -5.09 18.84 -0.49
N LEU A 54 -6.15 18.18 -0.02
CA LEU A 54 -6.79 18.49 1.27
C LEU A 54 -5.87 18.19 2.47
N LEU A 55 -4.97 17.22 2.35
CA LEU A 55 -4.03 16.82 3.41
C LEU A 55 -2.77 17.68 3.46
N LEU A 56 -2.41 18.40 2.38
CA LEU A 56 -1.20 19.22 2.33
C LEU A 56 -1.08 20.22 3.50
N PRO A 57 -2.14 20.94 3.93
CA PRO A 57 -2.02 21.85 5.07
C PRO A 57 -1.57 21.14 6.37
N GLY A 58 -2.03 19.91 6.59
CA GLY A 58 -1.62 19.07 7.72
C GLY A 58 -0.14 18.67 7.63
N ALA A 59 0.26 18.11 6.50
CA ALA A 59 1.64 17.68 6.25
C ALA A 59 2.65 18.85 6.28
N LEU A 60 2.22 20.03 5.83
CA LEU A 60 3.02 21.26 5.88
C LEU A 60 2.95 22.00 7.25
N HIS A 61 2.11 21.52 8.18
CA HIS A 61 1.87 22.13 9.49
C HIS A 61 1.36 23.58 9.39
N VAL A 62 0.52 23.88 8.40
CA VAL A 62 -0.09 25.19 8.20
C VAL A 62 -1.60 25.13 8.46
N GLY A 63 -2.18 26.24 8.93
CA GLY A 63 -3.60 26.36 9.20
C GLY A 63 -4.04 26.02 10.64
N PRO A 64 -5.33 26.24 10.96
CA PRO A 64 -5.87 26.01 12.29
C PRO A 64 -5.91 24.49 12.61
N ARG A 65 -5.30 24.08 13.73
CA ARG A 65 -5.17 22.66 14.11
C ARG A 65 -6.50 21.89 14.10
N ARG A 66 -7.61 22.55 14.53
CA ARG A 66 -8.94 21.89 14.54
C ARG A 66 -9.42 21.61 13.13
N ALA A 67 -9.32 22.57 12.22
CA ALA A 67 -9.73 22.42 10.83
C ALA A 67 -8.93 21.32 10.12
N VAL A 68 -7.59 21.36 10.27
CA VAL A 68 -6.69 20.33 9.73
C VAL A 68 -7.10 18.94 10.24
N ARG A 69 -7.26 18.78 11.56
CA ARG A 69 -7.66 17.49 12.14
C ARG A 69 -9.01 17.01 11.62
N THR A 70 -10.00 17.90 11.47
CA THR A 70 -11.31 17.52 10.94
C THR A 70 -11.24 17.05 9.50
N VAL A 71 -10.48 17.76 8.67
CA VAL A 71 -10.26 17.37 7.25
C VAL A 71 -9.56 16.03 7.17
N ASP A 72 -8.49 15.82 7.93
CA ASP A 72 -7.72 14.58 7.93
C ASP A 72 -8.59 13.38 8.37
N LEU A 73 -9.41 13.55 9.41
CA LEU A 73 -10.35 12.51 9.85
C LEU A 73 -11.42 12.22 8.79
N ALA A 74 -11.93 13.26 8.11
CA ALA A 74 -12.91 13.09 7.04
C ALA A 74 -12.29 12.37 5.83
N VAL A 75 -11.07 12.74 5.43
CA VAL A 75 -10.33 12.07 4.35
C VAL A 75 -10.01 10.62 4.74
N GLY A 76 -9.57 10.37 5.99
CA GLY A 76 -9.29 9.02 6.47
C GLY A 76 -10.52 8.12 6.42
N ALA A 77 -11.66 8.60 6.95
CA ALA A 77 -12.93 7.86 6.90
C ALA A 77 -13.42 7.68 5.45
N GLY A 78 -13.30 8.70 4.61
CA GLY A 78 -13.63 8.64 3.19
C GLY A 78 -12.78 7.61 2.44
N SER A 79 -11.48 7.56 2.73
CA SER A 79 -10.57 6.55 2.16
C SER A 79 -11.00 5.12 2.53
N VAL A 80 -11.32 4.87 3.81
CA VAL A 80 -11.85 3.57 4.25
C VAL A 80 -13.14 3.22 3.50
N ALA A 81 -14.06 4.17 3.36
CA ALA A 81 -15.32 3.96 2.66
C ALA A 81 -15.11 3.63 1.16
N VAL A 82 -14.22 4.37 0.48
CA VAL A 82 -13.84 4.10 -0.93
C VAL A 82 -13.25 2.71 -1.07
N GLY A 83 -12.34 2.32 -0.17
CA GLY A 83 -11.71 1.01 -0.21
C GLY A 83 -12.69 -0.15 0.01
N VAL A 84 -13.58 -0.03 1.03
CA VAL A 84 -14.60 -1.05 1.31
C VAL A 84 -15.60 -1.18 0.16
N LEU A 85 -16.05 -0.04 -0.40
CA LEU A 85 -16.95 -0.04 -1.55
C LEU A 85 -16.27 -0.66 -2.78
N GLY A 86 -15.02 -0.27 -3.07
CA GLY A 86 -14.24 -0.84 -4.17
C GLY A 86 -14.08 -2.35 -4.04
N MET A 87 -13.71 -2.85 -2.86
CA MET A 87 -13.63 -4.29 -2.59
C MET A 87 -14.97 -4.99 -2.84
N ALA A 88 -16.08 -4.43 -2.36
CA ALA A 88 -17.40 -5.01 -2.56
C ALA A 88 -17.77 -5.08 -4.05
N LEU A 89 -17.50 -4.02 -4.82
CA LEU A 89 -17.76 -3.98 -6.26
C LEU A 89 -16.91 -4.99 -7.03
N HIS A 90 -15.62 -5.15 -6.66
CA HIS A 90 -14.74 -6.15 -7.28
C HIS A 90 -15.21 -7.58 -6.97
N LEU A 91 -15.59 -7.89 -5.73
CA LEU A 91 -16.15 -9.19 -5.36
C LEU A 91 -17.44 -9.51 -6.10
N LEU A 92 -18.30 -8.52 -6.28
CA LEU A 92 -19.59 -8.67 -6.99
C LEU A 92 -19.41 -8.80 -8.51
N SER A 93 -18.25 -8.43 -9.08
CA SER A 93 -18.03 -8.42 -10.53
C SER A 93 -18.09 -9.81 -11.16
N ALA A 94 -17.39 -10.81 -10.60
CA ALA A 94 -17.38 -12.17 -11.12
C ALA A 94 -17.25 -13.23 -10.00
N PHE A 95 -16.40 -13.01 -8.98
CA PHE A 95 -16.08 -14.04 -8.00
C PHE A 95 -17.30 -14.56 -7.24
N LEU A 96 -18.14 -13.67 -6.70
CA LEU A 96 -19.33 -14.09 -5.93
C LEU A 96 -20.41 -14.75 -6.81
N LEU A 97 -20.39 -14.50 -8.13
CA LEU A 97 -21.33 -15.11 -9.06
C LEU A 97 -20.96 -16.57 -9.34
N GLU A 98 -19.69 -16.86 -9.59
CA GLU A 98 -19.24 -18.19 -9.98
C GLU A 98 -18.68 -19.01 -8.80
N ARG A 99 -18.06 -18.39 -7.81
CA ARG A 99 -17.47 -19.00 -6.60
C ARG A 99 -16.50 -20.14 -6.91
N THR A 100 -15.71 -20.00 -7.95
CA THR A 100 -14.70 -20.97 -8.37
C THR A 100 -13.29 -20.42 -8.13
N LEU A 101 -12.29 -21.29 -8.02
CA LEU A 101 -10.89 -20.87 -7.96
C LEU A 101 -10.49 -20.08 -9.22
N ARG A 102 -11.01 -20.49 -10.38
CA ARG A 102 -10.78 -19.78 -11.64
C ARG A 102 -11.33 -18.35 -11.60
N SER A 103 -12.56 -18.16 -11.15
CA SER A 103 -13.13 -16.81 -11.02
C SER A 103 -12.39 -15.96 -10.00
N LEU A 104 -11.83 -16.56 -8.94
CA LEU A 104 -10.97 -15.85 -7.98
C LEU A 104 -9.68 -15.33 -8.63
N VAL A 105 -9.03 -16.14 -9.46
CA VAL A 105 -7.76 -15.79 -10.13
C VAL A 105 -7.97 -14.77 -11.26
N TYR A 106 -9.04 -14.92 -12.05
CA TYR A 106 -9.25 -14.12 -13.28
C TYR A 106 -10.26 -12.98 -13.14
N SER A 107 -10.84 -12.77 -11.96
CA SER A 107 -11.72 -11.62 -11.71
C SER A 107 -10.92 -10.38 -11.32
N ALA A 108 -11.63 -9.24 -11.22
CA ALA A 108 -11.04 -8.01 -10.72
C ALA A 108 -10.38 -8.23 -9.34
N PRO A 109 -9.17 -7.70 -9.09
CA PRO A 109 -8.40 -7.95 -7.88
C PRO A 109 -9.05 -7.28 -6.67
N PHE A 110 -9.91 -8.01 -5.95
CA PHE A 110 -10.69 -7.50 -4.82
C PHE A 110 -9.84 -7.04 -3.62
N ILE A 111 -8.59 -7.49 -3.55
CA ILE A 111 -7.63 -7.08 -2.51
C ILE A 111 -7.08 -5.67 -2.80
N ALA A 112 -6.91 -5.29 -4.07
CA ALA A 112 -6.31 -4.00 -4.44
C ALA A 112 -7.01 -2.79 -3.80
N PRO A 113 -8.35 -2.68 -3.75
CA PRO A 113 -9.03 -1.58 -3.08
C PRO A 113 -8.75 -1.47 -1.58
N LEU A 114 -8.28 -2.54 -0.91
CA LEU A 114 -7.90 -2.49 0.50
C LEU A 114 -6.73 -1.56 0.78
N SER A 115 -5.95 -1.15 -0.24
CA SER A 115 -4.94 -0.10 -0.11
C SER A 115 -5.54 1.21 0.43
N TYR A 116 -6.74 1.60 -0.04
CA TYR A 116 -7.46 2.75 0.52
C TYR A 116 -7.86 2.55 1.96
N VAL A 117 -8.28 1.34 2.33
CA VAL A 117 -8.59 1.01 3.74
C VAL A 117 -7.35 1.17 4.60
N GLY A 118 -6.21 0.62 4.17
CA GLY A 118 -4.94 0.72 4.89
C GLY A 118 -4.47 2.16 5.07
N VAL A 119 -4.46 2.94 3.99
CA VAL A 119 -4.06 4.37 4.03
C VAL A 119 -5.04 5.20 4.86
N GLY A 120 -6.34 4.94 4.76
CA GLY A 120 -7.37 5.61 5.56
C GLY A 120 -7.22 5.31 7.05
N LEU A 121 -7.03 4.05 7.44
CA LEU A 121 -6.79 3.64 8.83
C LEU A 121 -5.49 4.23 9.37
N LEU A 122 -4.44 4.28 8.55
CA LEU A 122 -3.18 4.92 8.92
C LEU A 122 -3.37 6.42 9.23
N LEU A 123 -4.12 7.14 8.39
CA LEU A 123 -4.42 8.55 8.62
C LEU A 123 -5.24 8.76 9.90
N LEU A 124 -6.24 7.90 10.14
CA LEU A 124 -7.02 7.91 11.38
C LEU A 124 -6.13 7.64 12.60
N LEU A 125 -5.23 6.65 12.51
CA LEU A 125 -4.26 6.34 13.55
C LEU A 125 -3.39 7.57 13.89
N VAL A 126 -2.80 8.21 12.87
CA VAL A 126 -1.96 9.41 13.04
C VAL A 126 -2.70 10.55 13.77
N ARG A 127 -4.03 10.64 13.64
CA ARG A 127 -4.83 11.72 14.24
C ARG A 127 -5.52 11.35 15.55
N LEU A 128 -5.77 10.08 15.81
CA LEU A 128 -6.50 9.60 16.98
C LEU A 128 -5.56 9.07 18.06
N GLU A 129 -4.47 8.40 17.68
CA GLU A 129 -3.54 7.82 18.63
C GLU A 129 -2.41 8.81 18.97
N PRO A 130 -2.11 9.04 20.25
CA PRO A 130 -0.97 9.87 20.63
C PRO A 130 0.35 9.26 20.14
N ALA A 131 1.19 10.07 19.48
CA ALA A 131 2.49 9.62 18.95
C ALA A 131 3.46 9.06 20.03
N ARG A 132 3.22 9.40 21.30
CA ARG A 132 3.97 8.89 22.45
C ARG A 132 3.34 7.66 23.11
N SER A 133 2.23 7.17 22.56
CA SER A 133 1.62 5.91 23.02
C SER A 133 2.59 4.75 22.82
N PRO A 134 2.71 3.85 23.80
CA PRO A 134 3.55 2.67 23.70
C PRO A 134 3.13 1.70 22.59
N ASP A 135 1.93 1.84 22.08
CA ASP A 135 1.41 0.98 21.02
C ASP A 135 1.43 1.64 19.62
N TYR A 136 1.86 2.93 19.54
CA TYR A 136 1.82 3.66 18.27
C TYR A 136 2.61 2.96 17.16
N GLY A 137 3.86 2.61 17.43
CA GLY A 137 4.70 1.88 16.46
C GLY A 137 4.14 0.49 16.11
N ARG A 138 3.53 -0.20 17.09
CA ARG A 138 2.88 -1.49 16.88
C ARG A 138 1.68 -1.40 15.95
N TRP A 139 0.83 -0.38 16.11
CA TRP A 139 -0.30 -0.14 15.21
C TRP A 139 0.15 0.14 13.78
N VAL A 140 1.22 0.94 13.60
CA VAL A 140 1.80 1.20 12.28
C VAL A 140 2.33 -0.11 11.66
N LEU A 141 3.09 -0.91 12.44
CA LEU A 141 3.60 -2.20 11.98
C LEU A 141 2.48 -3.21 11.68
N LEU A 142 1.38 -3.19 12.44
CA LEU A 142 0.20 -4.03 12.21
C LEU A 142 -0.47 -3.67 10.86
N LEU A 143 -0.59 -2.37 10.55
CA LEU A 143 -1.12 -1.92 9.26
C LEU A 143 -0.19 -2.35 8.10
N ALA A 144 1.13 -2.22 8.27
CA ALA A 144 2.10 -2.72 7.31
C ALA A 144 1.98 -4.25 7.12
N LEU A 145 1.85 -5.01 8.19
CA LEU A 145 1.63 -6.46 8.14
C LEU A 145 0.35 -6.81 7.38
N GLY A 146 -0.76 -6.11 7.65
CA GLY A 146 -2.01 -6.27 6.89
C GLY A 146 -1.81 -6.02 5.39
N GLY A 147 -1.05 -4.97 5.05
CA GLY A 147 -0.64 -4.70 3.68
C GLY A 147 0.19 -5.83 3.07
N PHE A 148 1.18 -6.38 3.80
CA PHE A 148 1.98 -7.53 3.31
C PHE A 148 1.15 -8.80 3.13
N VAL A 149 0.16 -9.07 3.99
CA VAL A 149 -0.79 -10.18 3.81
C VAL A 149 -1.61 -9.97 2.53
N GLY A 150 -2.11 -8.76 2.30
CA GLY A 150 -2.80 -8.41 1.05
C GLY A 150 -1.89 -8.57 -0.17
N ASN A 151 -0.65 -8.07 -0.09
CA ASN A 151 0.33 -8.15 -1.17
C ASN A 151 0.77 -9.60 -1.47
N LEU A 152 0.86 -10.46 -0.45
CA LEU A 152 1.06 -11.90 -0.64
C LEU A 152 -0.07 -12.51 -1.48
N GLY A 153 -1.33 -12.18 -1.14
CA GLY A 153 -2.50 -12.62 -1.89
C GLY A 153 -2.49 -12.10 -3.33
N LEU A 154 -2.24 -10.80 -3.54
CA LEU A 154 -2.14 -10.19 -4.87
C LEU A 154 -1.04 -10.84 -5.70
N SER A 155 0.18 -10.94 -5.17
CA SER A 155 1.31 -11.55 -5.90
C SER A 155 1.03 -12.99 -6.29
N LEU A 156 0.38 -13.77 -5.41
CA LEU A 156 0.02 -15.14 -5.70
C LEU A 156 -1.03 -15.22 -6.82
N LEU A 157 -2.08 -14.41 -6.76
CA LEU A 157 -3.18 -14.41 -7.73
C LEU A 157 -2.72 -13.89 -9.10
N ASP A 158 -1.95 -12.80 -9.13
CA ASP A 158 -1.47 -12.19 -10.38
C ASP A 158 -0.53 -13.15 -11.14
N HIS A 159 0.40 -13.79 -10.46
CA HIS A 159 1.29 -14.77 -11.11
C HIS A 159 0.61 -16.09 -11.42
N ALA A 160 -0.45 -16.47 -10.67
CA ALA A 160 -1.27 -17.62 -11.00
C ALA A 160 -2.04 -17.46 -12.33
N GLN A 161 -2.35 -16.22 -12.76
CA GLN A 161 -2.94 -15.95 -14.07
C GLN A 161 -2.04 -16.41 -15.23
N ASN A 162 -0.73 -16.44 -15.01
CA ASN A 162 0.28 -16.86 -15.98
C ASN A 162 0.84 -18.26 -15.70
N ASP A 163 0.19 -19.04 -14.82
CA ASP A 163 0.61 -20.38 -14.40
C ASP A 163 2.05 -20.45 -13.85
N PHE A 164 2.57 -19.35 -13.30
CA PHE A 164 3.96 -19.25 -12.83
C PHE A 164 4.96 -19.76 -13.86
N TYR A 165 4.87 -19.28 -15.12
CA TYR A 165 5.70 -19.77 -16.22
C TYR A 165 7.22 -19.62 -15.97
N SER A 166 7.63 -18.75 -15.03
CA SER A 166 9.01 -18.54 -14.62
C SER A 166 9.18 -18.74 -13.12
N SER A 167 10.25 -19.43 -12.70
CA SER A 167 10.58 -19.57 -11.27
C SER A 167 10.84 -18.25 -10.55
N VAL A 168 11.19 -17.19 -11.29
CA VAL A 168 11.38 -15.83 -10.73
C VAL A 168 10.07 -15.24 -10.19
N GLU A 169 8.92 -15.67 -10.69
CA GLU A 169 7.60 -15.21 -10.23
C GLU A 169 7.25 -15.68 -8.81
N TRP A 170 7.96 -16.68 -8.29
CA TRP A 170 7.84 -17.09 -6.90
C TRP A 170 8.58 -16.15 -5.93
N VAL A 171 9.53 -15.33 -6.41
CA VAL A 171 10.32 -14.44 -5.56
C VAL A 171 9.43 -13.47 -4.77
N PRO A 172 8.48 -12.71 -5.37
CA PRO A 172 7.60 -11.82 -4.63
C PRO A 172 6.71 -12.58 -3.64
N VAL A 173 6.18 -13.76 -3.99
CA VAL A 173 5.34 -14.58 -3.11
C VAL A 173 6.12 -15.00 -1.85
N VAL A 174 7.32 -15.55 -2.05
CA VAL A 174 8.19 -15.97 -0.94
C VAL A 174 8.63 -14.77 -0.10
N ALA A 175 9.02 -13.67 -0.74
CA ALA A 175 9.42 -12.44 -0.05
C ALA A 175 8.28 -11.91 0.83
N ALA A 176 7.05 -11.81 0.31
CA ALA A 176 5.89 -11.37 1.07
C ALA A 176 5.62 -12.29 2.27
N ALA A 177 5.69 -13.61 2.10
CA ALA A 177 5.52 -14.58 3.17
C ALA A 177 6.56 -14.40 4.29
N PHE A 178 7.83 -14.15 3.93
CA PHE A 178 8.88 -13.82 4.90
C PHE A 178 8.58 -12.51 5.62
N GLY A 179 8.18 -11.44 4.89
CA GLY A 179 7.76 -10.18 5.49
C GLY A 179 6.65 -10.37 6.52
N CYS A 180 5.58 -11.08 6.16
CA CYS A 180 4.48 -11.41 7.06
C CYS A 180 4.98 -12.12 8.33
N SER A 181 5.84 -13.13 8.18
CA SER A 181 6.33 -13.93 9.30
C SER A 181 7.17 -13.11 10.28
N PHE A 182 8.15 -12.35 9.77
CA PHE A 182 9.03 -11.55 10.62
C PHE A 182 8.29 -10.40 11.33
N PHE A 183 7.42 -9.68 10.62
CA PHE A 183 6.67 -8.58 11.23
C PHE A 183 5.64 -9.08 12.24
N PHE A 184 5.01 -10.23 11.99
CA PHE A 184 4.13 -10.87 12.96
C PHE A 184 4.88 -11.22 14.26
N VAL A 185 6.06 -11.84 14.18
CA VAL A 185 6.86 -12.17 15.36
C VAL A 185 7.32 -10.89 16.08
N ALA A 186 7.71 -9.84 15.34
CA ALA A 186 8.10 -8.55 15.94
C ALA A 186 6.96 -7.86 16.69
N LEU A 187 5.71 -8.02 16.26
CA LEU A 187 4.53 -7.54 16.99
C LEU A 187 4.32 -8.28 18.31
N LEU A 188 4.59 -9.59 18.33
CA LEU A 188 4.42 -10.42 19.53
C LEU A 188 5.58 -10.24 20.53
N GLN A 189 6.80 -10.11 20.01
CA GLN A 189 8.04 -10.09 20.79
C GLN A 189 8.95 -8.95 20.31
N PRO A 190 8.69 -7.69 20.72
CA PRO A 190 9.43 -6.53 20.25
C PRO A 190 10.80 -6.41 20.93
N GLU A 191 11.75 -7.23 20.51
CA GLU A 191 13.13 -7.18 20.99
C GLU A 191 14.02 -6.37 20.06
N ARG A 192 14.99 -5.60 20.59
CA ARG A 192 15.91 -4.76 19.80
C ARG A 192 16.62 -5.51 18.68
N HIS A 193 17.03 -6.75 18.93
CA HIS A 193 17.70 -7.56 17.92
C HIS A 193 16.76 -7.93 16.78
N LEU A 194 15.53 -8.36 17.10
CA LEU A 194 14.51 -8.72 16.12
C LEU A 194 14.10 -7.50 15.28
N LEU A 195 13.93 -6.31 15.89
CA LEU A 195 13.61 -5.10 15.12
C LEU A 195 14.71 -4.76 14.09
N ARG A 196 15.99 -4.99 14.41
CA ARG A 196 17.09 -4.81 13.45
C ARG A 196 17.03 -5.81 12.30
N ILE A 197 16.70 -7.08 12.59
CA ILE A 197 16.49 -8.10 11.54
C ILE A 197 15.32 -7.66 10.65
N CYS A 198 14.22 -7.20 11.23
CA CYS A 198 13.06 -6.71 10.47
C CYS A 198 13.40 -5.52 9.58
N LEU A 199 14.29 -4.61 10.00
CA LEU A 199 14.81 -3.56 9.11
C LEU A 199 15.59 -4.15 7.92
N GLY A 200 16.38 -5.20 8.14
CA GLY A 200 17.00 -5.96 7.04
C GLY A 200 15.97 -6.58 6.09
N VAL A 201 14.88 -7.13 6.64
CA VAL A 201 13.76 -7.64 5.85
C VAL A 201 13.12 -6.50 5.02
N CYS A 202 12.92 -5.30 5.59
CA CYS A 202 12.43 -4.15 4.83
C CYS A 202 13.32 -3.81 3.63
N VAL A 203 14.66 -3.86 3.81
CA VAL A 203 15.60 -3.63 2.69
C VAL A 203 15.40 -4.66 1.59
N VAL A 204 15.29 -5.95 1.94
CA VAL A 204 15.05 -7.02 0.96
C VAL A 204 13.73 -6.80 0.23
N GLN A 205 12.65 -6.47 0.94
CA GLN A 205 11.34 -6.17 0.34
C GLN A 205 11.43 -4.97 -0.63
N GLY A 206 12.13 -3.90 -0.22
CA GLY A 206 12.37 -2.75 -1.08
C GLY A 206 13.10 -3.11 -2.38
N VAL A 207 14.13 -3.96 -2.28
CA VAL A 207 14.88 -4.46 -3.46
C VAL A 207 13.96 -5.30 -4.35
N VAL A 208 13.18 -6.21 -3.78
CA VAL A 208 12.20 -7.02 -4.55
C VAL A 208 11.22 -6.12 -5.29
N GLY A 209 10.68 -5.08 -4.64
CA GLY A 209 9.78 -4.13 -5.26
C GLY A 209 10.41 -3.37 -6.43
N VAL A 210 11.59 -2.80 -6.23
CA VAL A 210 12.30 -2.03 -7.26
C VAL A 210 12.72 -2.91 -8.43
N VAL A 211 13.30 -4.08 -8.17
CA VAL A 211 13.68 -5.02 -9.22
C VAL A 211 12.45 -5.52 -9.98
N GLY A 212 11.37 -5.87 -9.27
CA GLY A 212 10.11 -6.28 -9.88
C GLY A 212 9.53 -5.21 -10.82
N PHE A 213 9.54 -3.95 -10.38
CA PHE A 213 9.13 -2.82 -11.22
C PHE A 213 9.91 -2.77 -12.53
N PHE A 214 11.24 -2.83 -12.48
CA PHE A 214 12.06 -2.81 -13.69
C PHE A 214 11.85 -4.02 -14.58
N LEU A 215 11.56 -5.20 -14.01
CA LEU A 215 11.24 -6.39 -14.79
C LEU A 215 9.91 -6.23 -15.54
N HIS A 216 8.86 -5.72 -14.89
CA HIS A 216 7.57 -5.44 -15.50
C HIS A 216 7.69 -4.38 -16.61
N VAL A 217 8.33 -3.23 -16.31
CA VAL A 217 8.58 -2.18 -17.31
C VAL A 217 9.37 -2.70 -18.52
N ARG A 218 10.40 -3.52 -18.28
CA ARG A 218 11.17 -4.14 -19.38
C ARG A 218 10.29 -5.07 -20.22
N GLN A 219 9.45 -5.88 -19.60
CA GLN A 219 8.55 -6.78 -20.30
C GLN A 219 7.58 -6.00 -21.19
N ASP A 220 6.99 -4.94 -20.66
CA ASP A 220 6.07 -4.07 -21.40
C ASP A 220 6.78 -3.33 -22.54
N ALA A 221 7.99 -2.82 -22.32
CA ALA A 221 8.77 -2.16 -23.35
C ALA A 221 9.12 -3.08 -24.53
N LEU A 222 9.23 -4.39 -24.30
CA LEU A 222 9.56 -5.38 -25.33
C LEU A 222 8.33 -5.91 -26.08
N ARG A 223 7.09 -5.55 -25.67
CA ARG A 223 5.87 -5.99 -26.37
C ARG A 223 5.81 -5.48 -27.80
N PRO A 224 5.41 -6.31 -28.78
CA PRO A 224 5.35 -5.95 -30.19
C PRO A 224 4.07 -5.16 -30.53
N THR A 225 3.81 -4.04 -29.83
CA THR A 225 2.69 -3.13 -30.15
C THR A 225 3.20 -1.79 -30.67
N ARG A 226 2.36 -1.05 -31.41
CA ARG A 226 2.76 0.20 -32.06
C ARG A 226 2.85 1.40 -31.08
N SER A 227 2.07 1.38 -29.98
CA SER A 227 1.96 2.49 -29.04
C SER A 227 2.59 2.14 -27.69
N LEU A 228 3.40 3.04 -27.13
CA LEU A 228 3.93 2.91 -25.75
C LEU A 228 2.80 2.87 -24.72
N VAL A 229 1.75 3.66 -24.92
CA VAL A 229 0.60 3.68 -23.99
C VAL A 229 -0.08 2.31 -23.95
N GLU A 230 -0.34 1.69 -25.12
CA GLU A 230 -0.92 0.36 -25.18
C GLU A 230 -0.05 -0.70 -24.49
N ARG A 231 1.28 -0.57 -24.56
CA ARG A 231 2.20 -1.49 -23.88
C ARG A 231 2.02 -1.47 -22.36
N PHE A 232 1.90 -0.27 -21.78
CA PHE A 232 1.75 -0.10 -20.34
C PHE A 232 0.33 -0.37 -19.84
N VAL A 233 -0.70 -0.01 -20.60
CA VAL A 233 -2.11 -0.22 -20.20
C VAL A 233 -2.49 -1.70 -20.24
N HIS A 234 -2.08 -2.41 -21.30
CA HIS A 234 -2.41 -3.84 -21.48
C HIS A 234 -1.24 -4.76 -21.13
N GLY A 235 -0.21 -4.25 -20.47
CA GLY A 235 0.99 -4.96 -20.05
C GLY A 235 0.89 -5.63 -18.71
N ALA A 236 2.04 -6.03 -18.19
CA ALA A 236 2.17 -6.40 -16.81
C ALA A 236 1.91 -5.17 -15.92
N PRO A 237 1.23 -5.28 -14.77
CA PRO A 237 0.95 -4.13 -13.92
C PRO A 237 2.26 -3.54 -13.38
N ALA A 238 2.81 -2.54 -14.08
CA ALA A 238 4.16 -2.02 -13.84
C ALA A 238 4.35 -1.53 -12.40
N PHE A 239 3.32 -0.94 -11.79
CA PHE A 239 3.40 -0.37 -10.45
C PHE A 239 3.16 -1.38 -9.32
N ALA A 240 2.53 -2.52 -9.59
CA ALA A 240 2.21 -3.52 -8.57
C ALA A 240 3.43 -3.97 -7.72
N PRO A 241 4.63 -4.21 -8.30
CA PRO A 241 5.80 -4.55 -7.49
C PRO A 241 6.24 -3.46 -6.52
N LEU A 242 5.99 -2.17 -6.82
CA LEU A 242 6.37 -1.07 -5.92
C LEU A 242 5.65 -1.11 -4.57
N LEU A 243 4.53 -1.85 -4.47
CA LEU A 243 3.84 -2.08 -3.21
C LEU A 243 4.76 -2.75 -2.16
N PHE A 244 5.72 -3.58 -2.58
CA PHE A 244 6.73 -4.13 -1.66
C PHE A 244 7.60 -3.05 -1.03
N ALA A 245 8.07 -2.09 -1.83
CA ALA A 245 8.89 -0.98 -1.34
C ALA A 245 8.08 -0.02 -0.47
N ASP A 246 6.83 0.23 -0.83
CA ASP A 246 5.91 1.08 -0.09
C ASP A 246 5.61 0.50 1.30
N LEU A 247 5.20 -0.76 1.36
CA LEU A 247 4.93 -1.47 2.61
C LEU A 247 6.19 -1.62 3.47
N ALA A 248 7.36 -1.81 2.85
CA ALA A 248 8.64 -1.83 3.56
C ALA A 248 8.96 -0.48 4.21
N ALA A 249 8.67 0.63 3.52
CA ALA A 249 8.82 1.97 4.09
C ALA A 249 7.87 2.17 5.28
N LEU A 250 6.60 1.76 5.17
CA LEU A 250 5.63 1.82 6.26
C LEU A 250 6.09 0.97 7.46
N ALA A 251 6.51 -0.27 7.22
CA ALA A 251 7.03 -1.15 8.26
C ALA A 251 8.27 -0.56 8.95
N ALA A 252 9.20 0.03 8.18
CA ALA A 252 10.40 0.66 8.72
C ALA A 252 10.06 1.85 9.63
N ILE A 253 9.05 2.66 9.30
CA ILE A 253 8.58 3.75 10.17
C ILE A 253 7.97 3.18 11.46
N GLY A 254 7.16 2.12 11.39
CA GLY A 254 6.62 1.43 12.56
C GLY A 254 7.72 0.87 13.47
N LEU A 255 8.71 0.19 12.88
CA LEU A 255 9.87 -0.36 13.60
C LEU A 255 10.72 0.75 14.25
N TRP A 256 10.87 1.89 13.57
CA TRP A 256 11.55 3.06 14.15
C TRP A 256 10.81 3.57 15.39
N ALA A 257 9.50 3.78 15.31
CA ALA A 257 8.70 4.23 16.45
C ALA A 257 8.76 3.23 17.62
N MET A 258 8.71 1.91 17.36
CA MET A 258 8.89 0.86 18.36
C MET A 258 10.30 0.89 18.98
N GLY A 259 11.33 1.16 18.18
CA GLY A 259 12.72 1.28 18.64
C GLY A 259 12.92 2.45 19.59
N GLU A 260 12.33 3.62 19.32
CA GLU A 260 12.36 4.78 20.22
C GLU A 260 11.73 4.46 21.58
N GLU A 261 10.61 3.74 21.57
CA GLU A 261 9.93 3.31 22.80
C GLU A 261 10.80 2.37 23.66
N LEU A 262 11.47 1.37 23.03
CA LEU A 262 12.36 0.45 23.75
C LEU A 262 13.57 1.15 24.36
N VAL A 263 14.04 2.25 23.75
CA VAL A 263 15.12 3.08 24.31
C VAL A 263 14.62 3.89 25.50
N ALA A 264 13.39 4.38 25.46
CA ALA A 264 12.81 5.17 26.55
C ALA A 264 12.49 4.34 27.81
N LYS A 265 12.32 3.03 27.68
CA LYS A 265 12.01 2.09 28.80
C LYS A 265 13.25 1.46 29.44
N GLY A 266 14.42 1.53 28.83
CA GLY A 266 15.68 0.95 29.32
C GLY A 266 16.63 1.99 29.83
#